data_5e97af7122191d1a89a5630d4ea2cb38
#
_entry.id   5e97af7122191d1a89a5630d4ea2cb38
#
_cell.length_a   1.000
_cell.length_b   1.000
_cell.length_c   1.000
_cell.angle_alpha   90.00
_cell.angle_beta   90.00
_cell.angle_gamma   90.00
#
_symmetry.space_group_name_H-M   'P 1'
#
loop_
_entity.id
_entity.type
_entity.pdbx_description
1 polymer ?
#
loop_
_entity_poly.entity_id
_entity_poly.type
_entity_poly.pdbx_seq_one_letter_code
_entity_poly.pdbx_strand_id
1 'polypeptide(L)'
;VDYVDTANYEPEDTAKFEYKWQWAYREKFEKAGITALLGSGFDPGVTGVFSAYALKHYFDEINYIDILDCNGGDHGYPFATNFNPEINIREVSAKGSYWEDGHWVETEPMEIKRXXXXXXXXXXXXXXAP
;
A
#
# COMPACT_ATOMS: atom_id res chain seq x y z
N VAL A 1 -17.76 5.76 -19.30
CA VAL A 1 -16.77 4.72 -18.99
C VAL A 1 -16.29 4.91 -17.57
N ASP A 2 -16.31 3.85 -16.79
CA ASP A 2 -15.83 3.90 -15.43
C ASP A 2 -14.29 3.99 -15.40
N TYR A 3 -13.76 4.40 -14.29
CA TYR A 3 -12.34 4.68 -14.12
C TYR A 3 -11.75 3.74 -13.07
N VAL A 4 -10.57 3.21 -13.36
CA VAL A 4 -9.82 2.38 -12.40
C VAL A 4 -8.36 2.82 -12.46
N ASP A 5 -7.74 2.97 -11.30
CA ASP A 5 -6.31 3.17 -11.25
C ASP A 5 -5.66 2.18 -10.27
N THR A 6 -4.35 2.03 -10.40
CA THR A 6 -3.57 1.11 -9.58
C THR A 6 -2.60 1.82 -8.64
N ALA A 7 -2.58 3.15 -8.67
CA ALA A 7 -1.61 3.92 -7.91
C ALA A 7 -2.11 5.34 -7.68
N ASN A 8 -1.58 5.98 -6.68
CA ASN A 8 -1.87 7.37 -6.42
C ASN A 8 -1.03 8.29 -7.32
N TYR A 9 -1.49 9.51 -7.49
CA TYR A 9 -0.73 10.56 -8.18
C TYR A 9 0.26 11.18 -7.21
N GLU A 10 1.49 11.36 -7.67
CA GLU A 10 2.54 12.02 -6.89
C GLU A 10 3.04 13.25 -7.62
N PRO A 11 2.72 14.46 -7.15
CA PRO A 11 3.33 15.65 -7.72
C PRO A 11 4.81 15.73 -7.38
N GLU A 12 5.58 16.37 -8.25
CA GLU A 12 7.03 16.45 -8.12
C GLU A 12 7.51 17.13 -6.85
N ASP A 13 6.72 18.07 -6.35
CA ASP A 13 7.12 18.90 -5.20
C ASP A 13 6.68 18.31 -3.84
N THR A 14 6.00 17.19 -3.82
CA THR A 14 5.58 16.58 -2.56
C THR A 14 5.88 15.09 -2.58
N ALA A 15 6.37 14.61 -1.46
CA ALA A 15 6.74 13.20 -1.31
C ALA A 15 5.73 12.47 -0.44
N LYS A 16 4.45 12.63 -0.72
CA LYS A 16 3.39 12.04 0.07
C LYS A 16 2.53 11.09 -0.73
N PHE A 17 2.38 9.88 -0.22
CA PHE A 17 1.47 8.90 -0.79
C PHE A 17 0.06 9.21 -0.32
N GLU A 18 -0.72 9.86 -1.16
CA GLU A 18 -2.09 10.23 -0.78
C GLU A 18 -2.98 10.35 -2.01
N TYR A 19 -4.27 10.12 -1.80
CA TYR A 19 -5.25 10.15 -2.88
C TYR A 19 -5.99 11.48 -2.99
N LYS A 20 -5.57 12.52 -2.26
CA LYS A 20 -6.31 13.80 -2.28
C LYS A 20 -6.46 14.37 -3.69
N TRP A 21 -5.45 14.15 -4.54
CA TRP A 21 -5.50 14.66 -5.92
C TRP A 21 -6.57 13.95 -6.75
N GLN A 22 -6.72 12.65 -6.57
CA GLN A 22 -7.78 11.91 -7.22
C GLN A 22 -9.15 12.25 -6.62
N TRP A 23 -9.22 12.36 -5.30
CA TRP A 23 -10.46 12.73 -4.62
C TRP A 23 -10.95 14.12 -5.02
N ALA A 24 -10.06 15.02 -5.45
CA ALA A 24 -10.45 16.34 -5.91
C ALA A 24 -11.34 16.29 -7.16
N TYR A 25 -11.34 15.16 -7.87
CA TYR A 25 -12.21 14.99 -9.05
C TYR A 25 -13.56 14.34 -8.73
N ARG A 26 -13.85 14.08 -7.45
CA ARG A 26 -15.07 13.39 -7.03
C ARG A 26 -16.34 13.97 -7.66
N GLU A 27 -16.51 15.27 -7.57
CA GLU A 27 -17.71 15.90 -8.12
C GLU A 27 -17.86 15.70 -9.62
N LYS A 28 -16.74 15.66 -10.34
CA LYS A 28 -16.77 15.44 -11.77
C LYS A 28 -17.27 14.03 -12.10
N PHE A 29 -16.80 13.04 -11.34
CA PHE A 29 -17.26 11.67 -11.50
C PHE A 29 -18.75 11.54 -11.18
N GLU A 30 -19.17 12.14 -10.07
CA GLU A 30 -20.59 12.11 -9.66
C GLU A 30 -21.49 12.76 -10.72
N LYS A 31 -21.08 13.92 -11.24
CA LYS A 31 -21.86 14.61 -12.29
C LYS A 31 -21.90 13.80 -13.59
N ALA A 32 -20.86 13.06 -13.87
CA ALA A 32 -20.82 12.23 -15.08
C ALA A 32 -21.53 10.88 -14.87
N GLY A 33 -21.93 10.56 -13.65
CA GLY A 33 -22.62 9.31 -13.36
C GLY A 33 -21.74 8.07 -13.55
N ILE A 34 -20.44 8.20 -13.30
CA ILE A 34 -19.52 7.09 -13.48
C ILE A 34 -18.81 6.76 -12.15
N THR A 35 -18.34 5.54 -12.07
CA THR A 35 -17.64 5.04 -10.88
C THR A 35 -16.12 5.22 -11.04
N ALA A 36 -15.47 5.62 -9.96
CA ALA A 36 -14.01 5.64 -9.91
C ALA A 36 -13.54 4.69 -8.80
N LEU A 37 -12.76 3.69 -9.17
CA LEU A 37 -12.14 2.77 -8.24
C LEU A 37 -10.66 3.11 -8.14
N LEU A 38 -10.26 3.59 -6.98
CA LEU A 38 -8.87 4.04 -6.75
C LEU A 38 -8.08 2.94 -6.05
N GLY A 39 -6.79 2.85 -6.36
CA GLY A 39 -5.89 1.95 -5.69
C GLY A 39 -6.18 0.47 -5.91
N SER A 40 -6.62 0.11 -7.11
CA SER A 40 -6.93 -1.28 -7.45
C SER A 40 -5.69 -2.00 -7.99
N GLY A 41 -4.58 -1.83 -7.29
CA GLY A 41 -3.33 -2.47 -7.63
C GLY A 41 -3.05 -3.67 -6.74
N PHE A 42 -1.80 -3.86 -6.38
CA PHE A 42 -1.40 -4.94 -5.51
C PHE A 42 -1.51 -4.52 -4.05
N ASP A 43 -0.80 -3.46 -3.69
CA ASP A 43 -0.82 -2.92 -2.34
C ASP A 43 -0.66 -1.39 -2.45
N PRO A 44 -1.78 -0.66 -2.46
CA PRO A 44 -3.15 -1.10 -2.15
C PRO A 44 -3.85 -1.84 -3.29
N GLY A 45 -4.80 -2.70 -2.90
CA GLY A 45 -5.68 -3.38 -3.82
C GLY A 45 -5.91 -4.82 -3.42
N VAL A 46 -5.19 -5.75 -4.06
CA VAL A 46 -5.43 -7.19 -3.90
C VAL A 46 -5.20 -7.65 -2.46
N THR A 47 -4.28 -7.05 -1.74
CA THR A 47 -4.04 -7.43 -0.34
C THR A 47 -5.27 -7.19 0.54
N GLY A 48 -5.94 -6.04 0.33
CA GLY A 48 -7.19 -5.76 1.02
C GLY A 48 -8.31 -6.72 0.62
N VAL A 49 -8.38 -7.04 -0.68
CA VAL A 49 -9.38 -8.00 -1.17
C VAL A 49 -9.16 -9.38 -0.55
N PHE A 50 -7.91 -9.83 -0.45
CA PHE A 50 -7.63 -11.13 0.16
C PHE A 50 -8.03 -11.14 1.64
N SER A 51 -7.75 -10.06 2.36
CA SER A 51 -8.14 -9.95 3.77
C SER A 51 -9.67 -10.02 3.93
N ALA A 52 -10.39 -9.26 3.12
CA ALA A 52 -11.85 -9.25 3.16
C ALA A 52 -12.43 -10.61 2.74
N TYR A 53 -11.84 -11.23 1.74
CA TYR A 53 -12.28 -12.55 1.28
C TYR A 53 -12.06 -13.61 2.37
N ALA A 54 -10.93 -13.56 3.04
CA ALA A 54 -10.63 -14.48 4.12
C ALA A 54 -11.64 -14.34 5.27
N LEU A 55 -11.92 -13.10 5.67
CA LEU A 55 -12.92 -12.85 6.71
C LEU A 55 -14.29 -13.38 6.29
N LYS A 56 -14.68 -13.13 5.05
CA LYS A 56 -16.02 -13.53 4.57
C LYS A 56 -16.19 -15.04 4.47
N HIS A 57 -15.13 -15.78 4.14
CA HIS A 57 -15.28 -17.19 3.73
C HIS A 57 -14.58 -18.19 4.63
N TYR A 58 -13.60 -17.79 5.42
CA TYR A 58 -12.77 -18.73 6.14
C TYR A 58 -12.66 -18.49 7.64
N PHE A 59 -12.91 -17.26 8.08
CA PHE A 59 -12.74 -16.90 9.49
C PHE A 59 -14.00 -16.21 10.03
N ASP A 60 -14.32 -16.51 11.27
CA ASP A 60 -15.39 -15.79 11.97
C ASP A 60 -14.91 -14.45 12.47
N GLU A 61 -13.61 -14.34 12.69
CA GLU A 61 -12.98 -13.13 13.21
C GLU A 61 -11.53 -13.10 12.77
N ILE A 62 -11.02 -11.91 12.48
CA ILE A 62 -9.61 -11.72 12.19
C ILE A 62 -8.98 -10.97 13.36
N ASN A 63 -8.03 -11.62 14.02
CA ASN A 63 -7.32 -11.03 15.15
C ASN A 63 -6.00 -10.37 14.76
N TYR A 64 -5.50 -10.71 13.56
CA TYR A 64 -4.20 -10.20 13.14
C TYR A 64 -4.08 -10.27 11.62
N ILE A 65 -3.60 -9.21 11.02
CA ILE A 65 -3.27 -9.18 9.59
C ILE A 65 -1.81 -8.75 9.46
N ASP A 66 -1.02 -9.55 8.78
CA ASP A 66 0.37 -9.22 8.51
C ASP A 66 0.61 -9.48 7.02
N ILE A 67 0.97 -8.43 6.30
CA ILE A 67 1.18 -8.50 4.85
C ILE A 67 2.67 -8.38 4.59
N LEU A 68 3.25 -9.41 4.01
CA LEU A 68 4.66 -9.44 3.66
C LEU A 68 4.79 -9.78 2.18
N ASP A 69 5.51 -8.95 1.47
CA ASP A 69 5.78 -9.22 0.07
C ASP A 69 7.29 -9.15 -0.20
N CYS A 70 7.71 -9.78 -1.25
CA CYS A 70 9.09 -9.74 -1.66
C CYS A 70 9.20 -9.87 -3.18
N ASN A 71 10.25 -9.31 -3.72
CA ASN A 71 10.57 -9.49 -5.12
C ASN A 71 11.36 -10.80 -5.28
N GLY A 72 10.72 -11.79 -5.89
CA GLY A 72 11.35 -13.08 -6.12
C GLY A 72 12.11 -13.19 -7.42
N GLY A 73 12.23 -12.11 -8.15
CA GLY A 73 12.95 -12.12 -9.42
C GLY A 73 14.46 -12.01 -9.25
N ASP A 74 15.16 -12.35 -10.30
CA ASP A 74 16.61 -12.21 -10.38
C ASP A 74 16.93 -11.26 -11.52
N HIS A 75 17.58 -10.16 -11.21
CA HIS A 75 17.94 -9.12 -12.17
C HIS A 75 19.42 -9.17 -12.54
N GLY A 76 20.15 -10.14 -12.02
CA GLY A 76 21.59 -10.26 -12.28
C GLY A 76 22.45 -9.25 -11.55
N TYR A 77 21.90 -8.58 -10.55
CA TYR A 77 22.61 -7.58 -9.75
C TYR A 77 22.44 -7.88 -8.26
N PRO A 78 23.42 -7.53 -7.44
CA PRO A 78 23.28 -7.75 -5.99
C PRO A 78 22.09 -7.00 -5.36
N PHE A 79 21.69 -5.90 -5.99
CA PHE A 79 20.51 -5.14 -5.56
C PHE A 79 19.82 -4.56 -6.79
N ALA A 80 18.52 -4.70 -6.84
CA ALA A 80 17.72 -4.11 -7.90
C ALA A 80 16.31 -3.87 -7.41
N THR A 81 15.64 -2.90 -8.01
CA THR A 81 14.22 -2.62 -7.74
C THR A 81 13.50 -2.43 -9.06
N ASN A 82 12.25 -2.88 -9.12
CA ASN A 82 11.40 -2.70 -10.29
C ASN A 82 10.72 -1.34 -10.31
N PHE A 83 10.85 -0.59 -9.23
CA PHE A 83 10.24 0.73 -9.09
C PHE A 83 11.29 1.81 -9.19
N ASN A 84 10.83 3.04 -9.36
CA ASN A 84 11.68 4.21 -9.25
C ASN A 84 12.38 4.16 -7.88
N PRO A 85 13.71 4.15 -7.85
CA PRO A 85 14.44 4.08 -6.57
C PRO A 85 14.07 5.19 -5.60
N GLU A 86 13.69 6.36 -6.10
CA GLU A 86 13.26 7.48 -5.24
C GLU A 86 12.02 7.11 -4.44
N ILE A 87 11.09 6.36 -5.03
CA ILE A 87 9.89 5.92 -4.32
C ILE A 87 10.28 5.01 -3.15
N ASN A 88 11.19 4.08 -3.39
CA ASN A 88 11.66 3.19 -2.32
C ASN A 88 12.34 3.97 -1.20
N ILE A 89 13.14 4.97 -1.55
CA ILE A 89 13.81 5.81 -0.54
C ILE A 89 12.77 6.57 0.28
N ARG A 90 11.76 7.14 -0.37
CA ARG A 90 10.69 7.85 0.34
C ARG A 90 9.95 6.92 1.30
N GLU A 91 9.62 5.71 0.84
CA GLU A 91 8.91 4.75 1.68
C GLU A 91 9.66 4.46 2.97
N VAL A 92 10.96 4.14 2.86
CA VAL A 92 11.72 3.78 4.06
C VAL A 92 12.06 5.00 4.91
N SER A 93 11.99 6.20 4.34
CA SER A 93 12.27 7.44 5.08
C SER A 93 11.03 8.04 5.72
N ALA A 94 9.84 7.56 5.36
CA ALA A 94 8.60 8.07 5.92
C ALA A 94 8.24 7.33 7.20
N LYS A 95 7.43 7.98 8.02
CA LYS A 95 6.85 7.32 9.18
C LYS A 95 5.88 6.25 8.71
N GLY A 96 5.83 5.15 9.42
CA GLY A 96 4.86 4.11 9.18
C GLY A 96 3.68 4.22 10.11
N SER A 97 2.66 3.43 9.85
CA SER A 97 1.55 3.31 10.79
C SER A 97 0.94 1.93 10.70
N TYR A 98 0.40 1.48 11.82
CA TYR A 98 -0.30 0.22 11.90
C TYR A 98 -1.47 0.37 12.85
N TRP A 99 -2.42 -0.56 12.76
CA TRP A 99 -3.62 -0.54 13.59
C TRP A 99 -3.46 -1.49 14.77
N GLU A 100 -3.71 -1.00 15.97
CA GLU A 100 -3.61 -1.81 17.17
C GLU A 100 -4.56 -1.28 18.24
N ASP A 101 -5.27 -2.17 18.91
CA ASP A 101 -6.19 -1.84 20.00
C ASP A 101 -7.18 -0.71 19.64
N GLY A 102 -7.70 -0.76 18.42
CA GLY A 102 -8.75 0.16 18.00
C GLY A 102 -8.28 1.55 17.60
N HIS A 103 -6.98 1.73 17.36
CA HIS A 103 -6.47 3.02 16.91
C HIS A 103 -5.22 2.87 16.06
N TRP A 104 -4.88 3.93 15.34
CA TRP A 104 -3.66 3.96 14.54
C TRP A 104 -2.47 4.30 15.43
N VAL A 105 -1.41 3.52 15.27
CA VAL A 105 -0.11 3.75 15.94
C VAL A 105 0.89 4.18 14.88
N GLU A 106 1.55 5.31 15.12
CA GLU A 106 2.57 5.81 14.19
C GLU A 106 3.96 5.38 14.65
N THR A 107 4.82 5.03 13.71
CA THR A 107 6.21 4.62 14.00
C THR A 107 7.18 5.60 13.35
N GLU A 108 8.37 5.67 13.90
CA GLU A 108 9.44 6.42 13.25
C GLU A 108 9.96 5.63 12.03
N PRO A 109 10.63 6.34 11.09
CA PRO A 109 11.16 5.64 9.91
C PRO A 109 12.05 4.46 10.32
N MET A 110 11.79 3.31 9.72
CA MET A 110 12.56 2.08 9.95
C MET A 110 12.64 1.62 11.41
N GLU A 111 11.72 2.08 12.24
CA GLU A 111 11.68 1.67 13.64
C GLU A 111 11.41 0.17 13.81
N ILE A 112 10.44 -0.35 13.04
CA ILE A 112 10.11 -1.77 13.06
C ILE A 112 10.77 -2.43 11.85
N LYS A 113 11.65 -3.41 12.10
CA LYS A 113 12.39 -4.12 11.07
C LYS A 113 12.15 -5.62 11.20
N ARG A 114 11.95 -6.29 10.09
CA ARG A 114 11.78 -7.73 10.07
C ARG A 114 12.74 -8.31 9.04
N UNK A 115 13.30 -9.29 9.39
CA UNK A 115 14.21 -9.87 8.43
C UNK A 115 13.51 -11.03 7.80
N UNK A 116 13.27 -10.84 6.70
CA UNK A 116 12.76 -11.91 5.92
C UNK A 116 13.93 -12.51 5.23
N UNK A 117 14.08 -13.49 5.36
CA UNK A 117 15.13 -14.30 4.84
C UNK A 117 15.19 -14.29 3.36
N UNK A 118 14.43 -13.86 2.80
CA UNK A 118 14.50 -13.73 1.37
C UNK A 118 14.92 -12.35 1.02
N UNK A 119 15.28 -12.04 0.44
CA UNK A 119 15.84 -10.87 -0.05
C UNK A 119 15.13 -9.60 0.35
N UNK A 120 15.64 -8.70 0.36
CA UNK A 120 15.43 -7.41 0.64
C UNK A 120 14.02 -6.96 0.61
N UNK A 121 13.71 -6.84 1.47
CA UNK A 121 12.53 -6.39 1.52
C UNK A 121 12.02 -5.15 1.67
N UNK A 122 11.43 -4.94 1.16
CA UNK A 122 10.88 -3.75 1.21
C UNK A 122 9.99 -3.53 2.32
N UNK A 123 9.96 -2.63 2.55
CA UNK A 123 9.28 -2.08 3.53
C UNK A 123 7.91 -2.56 3.55
N UNK A 124 7.71 -2.96 4.26
CA UNK A 124 6.49 -3.31 4.48
C UNK A 124 5.73 -2.20 4.96
N UNK A 125 5.24 -1.83 4.42
CA UNK A 125 4.35 -0.95 4.91
C UNK A 125 3.25 -1.73 5.39
N UNK A 126 3.16 -1.76 6.21
CA UNK A 126 2.18 -2.42 6.78
C UNK A 126 1.02 -1.61 6.80
N UNK A 127 0.57 -1.67 6.27
CA UNK A 127 -0.61 -1.04 6.34
C UNK A 127 -1.60 -1.97 6.77
N UNK A 128 -1.63 -2.01 7.55
CA UNK A 128 -2.58 -2.71 8.06
C UNK A 128 -3.75 -1.93 8.12
N ALA A 129 -4.73 -2.28 7.54
CA ALA A 129 -6.01 -1.58 7.59
C ALA A 129 -7.05 -2.41 8.36
N PRO A 130 -7.98 -1.74 9.01
CA PRO A 130 -9.05 -2.43 9.72
C PRO A 130 -10.01 -3.20 8.80
#